data_517476fed8540d3ac2eedce0ef0c61a2
#
_entry.id   517476fed8540d3ac2eedce0ef0c61a2
#
_cell.length_a   1.000
_cell.length_b   1.000
_cell.length_c   1.000
_cell.angle_alpha   90.00
_cell.angle_beta   90.00
_cell.angle_gamma   90.00
#
_symmetry.space_group_name_H-M   'P 1'
#
loop_
_entity.id
_entity.type
_entity.pdbx_description
1 polymer ?
#
loop_
_entity_poly.entity_id
_entity_poly.type
_entity_poly.pdbx_seq_one_letter_code
_entity_poly.pdbx_strand_id
1 'polypeptide(L)'
;LRGQIDAGAEAVQLFDSWAGSLAPDEFDRWVVEPNAAIVAAIRDSHPDTPVIGFPKGAGEKLPRYAQRTGVDAVGVDETVDPAWANENLPKGLPVQGNLDPMLLLADGDRLEGAILKILDAFAGRPHVFNLGHGIDRHTPISHVEHALGVLRGWQRPA
;
A
#
# COMPACT_ATOMS: atom_id res chain seq x y z
N LEU A 1 2.81 15.82 -9.29
CA LEU A 1 1.81 15.72 -8.20
C LEU A 1 0.99 17.01 -8.06
N ARG A 2 1.62 18.20 -7.88
CA ARG A 2 0.85 19.46 -7.73
C ARG A 2 -0.15 19.66 -8.85
N GLY A 3 0.26 19.56 -10.11
CA GLY A 3 -0.66 19.69 -11.25
C GLY A 3 -1.78 18.64 -11.29
N GLN A 4 -1.59 17.46 -10.69
CA GLN A 4 -2.65 16.46 -10.52
C GLN A 4 -3.66 16.92 -9.44
N ILE A 5 -3.17 17.46 -8.34
CA ILE A 5 -4.02 18.01 -7.27
C ILE A 5 -4.81 19.22 -7.78
N ASP A 6 -4.14 20.15 -8.48
CA ASP A 6 -4.78 21.31 -9.11
C ASP A 6 -5.86 20.92 -10.13
N ALA A 7 -5.70 19.74 -10.78
CA ALA A 7 -6.69 19.16 -11.69
C ALA A 7 -7.79 18.34 -10.98
N GLY A 8 -7.80 18.28 -9.65
CA GLY A 8 -8.85 17.66 -8.83
C GLY A 8 -8.52 16.28 -8.25
N ALA A 9 -7.24 15.88 -8.20
CA ALA A 9 -6.88 14.66 -7.47
C ALA A 9 -7.06 14.87 -5.96
N GLU A 10 -7.87 14.00 -5.32
CA GLU A 10 -8.17 14.06 -3.88
C GLU A 10 -7.08 13.41 -3.02
N ALA A 11 -6.23 12.56 -3.61
CA ALA A 11 -5.05 11.96 -3.00
C ALA A 11 -3.99 11.72 -4.07
N VAL A 12 -2.72 11.66 -3.67
CA VAL A 12 -1.61 11.35 -4.58
C VAL A 12 -0.74 10.23 -4.03
N GLN A 13 -0.07 9.49 -4.91
CA GLN A 13 0.79 8.38 -4.51
C GLN A 13 2.19 8.50 -5.10
N LEU A 14 3.20 8.26 -4.24
CA LEU A 14 4.61 8.14 -4.61
C LEU A 14 4.93 6.68 -4.85
N PHE A 15 5.23 6.32 -6.11
CA PHE A 15 5.65 4.98 -6.49
C PHE A 15 7.17 4.89 -6.61
N ASP A 16 7.76 3.90 -5.96
CA ASP A 16 9.16 3.51 -6.17
C ASP A 16 9.25 1.98 -6.31
N SER A 17 9.25 1.51 -7.56
CA SER A 17 9.23 0.08 -7.87
C SER A 17 10.56 -0.63 -7.58
N TRP A 18 11.65 0.10 -7.38
CA TRP A 18 12.99 -0.44 -7.19
C TRP A 18 13.57 -0.19 -5.79
N ALA A 19 12.81 0.46 -4.92
CA ALA A 19 13.22 0.81 -3.56
C ALA A 19 13.81 -0.36 -2.76
N GLY A 20 13.22 -1.54 -2.90
CA GLY A 20 13.64 -2.76 -2.20
C GLY A 20 15.05 -3.24 -2.53
N SER A 21 15.58 -2.89 -3.71
CA SER A 21 16.90 -3.33 -4.18
C SER A 21 18.07 -2.68 -3.42
N LEU A 22 17.81 -1.60 -2.69
CA LEU A 22 18.84 -0.80 -2.04
C LEU A 22 19.20 -1.31 -0.65
N ALA A 23 20.51 -1.28 -0.33
CA ALA A 23 20.98 -1.47 1.03
C ALA A 23 20.40 -0.41 1.98
N PRO A 24 20.34 -0.64 3.31
CA PRO A 24 19.62 0.24 4.23
C PRO A 24 20.02 1.72 4.17
N ASP A 25 21.32 2.04 4.10
CA ASP A 25 21.78 3.43 4.04
C ASP A 25 21.48 4.09 2.70
N GLU A 26 21.60 3.33 1.60
CA GLU A 26 21.24 3.83 0.26
C GLU A 26 19.72 3.95 0.10
N PHE A 27 18.94 3.11 0.77
CA PHE A 27 17.50 3.26 0.84
C PHE A 27 17.10 4.57 1.54
N ASP A 28 17.77 4.93 2.62
CA ASP A 28 17.55 6.23 3.27
C ASP A 28 17.86 7.38 2.33
N ARG A 29 19.03 7.34 1.72
CA ARG A 29 19.56 8.41 0.86
C ARG A 29 18.72 8.63 -0.41
N TRP A 30 18.29 7.54 -1.06
CA TRP A 30 17.68 7.60 -2.39
C TRP A 30 16.16 7.40 -2.39
N VAL A 31 15.58 6.89 -1.30
CA VAL A 31 14.14 6.67 -1.18
C VAL A 31 13.56 7.55 -0.06
N VAL A 32 14.03 7.41 1.18
CA VAL A 32 13.41 8.11 2.32
C VAL A 32 13.59 9.63 2.21
N GLU A 33 14.82 10.12 2.02
CA GLU A 33 15.10 11.56 1.97
C GLU A 33 14.40 12.28 0.81
N PRO A 34 14.44 11.78 -0.46
CA PRO A 34 13.71 12.39 -1.54
C PRO A 34 12.18 12.37 -1.35
N ASN A 35 11.63 11.27 -0.86
CA ASN A 35 10.19 11.17 -0.60
C ASN A 35 9.77 12.14 0.52
N ALA A 36 10.54 12.26 1.59
CA ALA A 36 10.27 13.23 2.65
C ALA A 36 10.26 14.68 2.12
N ALA A 37 11.22 15.03 1.25
CA ALA A 37 11.27 16.34 0.62
C ALA A 37 10.06 16.60 -0.29
N ILE A 38 9.62 15.59 -1.05
CA ILE A 38 8.41 15.68 -1.89
C ILE A 38 7.17 15.87 -1.04
N VAL A 39 7.01 15.07 0.03
CA VAL A 39 5.86 15.17 0.95
C VAL A 39 5.82 16.57 1.58
N ALA A 40 6.95 17.07 2.10
CA ALA A 40 7.02 18.41 2.66
C ALA A 40 6.59 19.48 1.65
N ALA A 41 7.09 19.41 0.41
CA ALA A 41 6.74 20.35 -0.65
C ALA A 41 5.25 20.28 -1.08
N ILE A 42 4.61 19.12 -0.99
CA ILE A 42 3.15 19.00 -1.19
C ILE A 42 2.40 19.63 -0.02
N ARG A 43 2.80 19.36 1.21
CA ARG A 43 2.14 19.95 2.40
C ARG A 43 2.18 21.49 2.41
N ASP A 44 3.28 22.09 1.96
CA ASP A 44 3.41 23.55 1.88
C ASP A 44 2.37 24.17 0.93
N SER A 45 2.00 23.49 -0.13
CA SER A 45 1.08 24.01 -1.16
C SER A 45 -0.33 23.43 -1.10
N HIS A 46 -0.48 22.19 -0.61
CA HIS A 46 -1.73 21.43 -0.57
C HIS A 46 -1.81 20.63 0.75
N PRO A 47 -1.97 21.32 1.90
CA PRO A 47 -1.84 20.72 3.23
C PRO A 47 -2.90 19.63 3.51
N ASP A 48 -4.06 19.70 2.85
CA ASP A 48 -5.18 18.80 3.07
C ASP A 48 -5.19 17.58 2.12
N THR A 49 -4.24 17.52 1.16
CA THR A 49 -4.19 16.39 0.20
C THR A 49 -3.35 15.24 0.75
N PRO A 50 -3.95 14.06 0.99
CA PRO A 50 -3.22 12.89 1.46
C PRO A 50 -2.16 12.41 0.46
N VAL A 51 -1.00 12.02 0.99
CA VAL A 51 0.09 11.43 0.21
C VAL A 51 0.30 9.98 0.66
N ILE A 52 0.17 9.04 -0.27
CA ILE A 52 0.44 7.61 -0.05
C ILE A 52 1.87 7.32 -0.52
N GLY A 53 2.68 6.70 0.31
CA GLY A 53 4.02 6.23 -0.07
C GLY A 53 4.01 4.76 -0.42
N PHE A 54 4.62 4.36 -1.55
CA PHE A 54 4.71 2.96 -1.96
C PHE A 54 6.14 2.60 -2.38
N PRO A 55 7.04 2.30 -1.41
CA PRO A 55 8.39 1.81 -1.69
C PRO A 55 8.36 0.28 -1.87
N LYS A 56 8.12 -0.20 -3.09
CA LYS A 56 7.99 -1.64 -3.38
C LYS A 56 9.25 -2.42 -2.95
N GLY A 57 9.03 -3.58 -2.31
CA GLY A 57 10.10 -4.45 -1.86
C GLY A 57 10.88 -3.92 -0.64
N ALA A 58 10.39 -2.88 0.03
CA ALA A 58 11.06 -2.31 1.19
C ALA A 58 11.20 -3.28 2.38
N GLY A 59 10.27 -4.24 2.52
CA GLY A 59 10.33 -5.24 3.58
C GLY A 59 10.49 -4.63 4.97
N GLU A 60 11.52 -5.05 5.73
CA GLU A 60 11.83 -4.52 7.06
C GLU A 60 12.16 -3.02 7.12
N LYS A 61 12.45 -2.38 5.98
CA LYS A 61 12.70 -0.93 5.87
C LYS A 61 11.41 -0.11 5.86
N LEU A 62 10.25 -0.75 5.67
CA LEU A 62 8.96 -0.08 5.51
C LEU A 62 8.52 0.75 6.74
N PRO A 63 8.68 0.28 8.00
CA PRO A 63 8.38 1.10 9.18
C PRO A 63 9.22 2.38 9.26
N ARG A 64 10.50 2.28 8.94
CA ARG A 64 11.43 3.42 8.90
C ARG A 64 11.03 4.44 7.82
N TYR A 65 10.64 3.96 6.64
CA TYR A 65 10.11 4.78 5.56
C TYR A 65 8.87 5.55 6.04
N ALA A 66 7.89 4.84 6.58
CA ALA A 66 6.64 5.43 7.05
C ALA A 66 6.84 6.50 8.14
N GLN A 67 7.80 6.27 9.05
CA GLN A 67 8.10 7.21 10.13
C GLN A 67 8.81 8.48 9.67
N ARG A 68 9.67 8.38 8.65
CA ARG A 68 10.59 9.47 8.27
C ARG A 68 10.12 10.30 7.09
N THR A 69 9.24 9.77 6.24
CA THR A 69 8.77 10.49 5.05
C THR A 69 7.62 11.44 5.32
N GLY A 70 6.85 11.20 6.39
CA GLY A 70 5.66 12.00 6.72
C GLY A 70 4.46 11.73 5.81
N VAL A 71 4.42 10.57 5.12
CA VAL A 71 3.26 10.14 4.33
C VAL A 71 2.04 9.90 5.21
N ASP A 72 0.85 10.09 4.66
CA ASP A 72 -0.43 9.91 5.37
C ASP A 72 -0.91 8.46 5.35
N ALA A 73 -0.42 7.67 4.38
CA ALA A 73 -0.65 6.25 4.28
C ALA A 73 0.55 5.56 3.63
N VAL A 74 0.69 4.25 3.85
CA VAL A 74 1.74 3.46 3.22
C VAL A 74 1.15 2.31 2.43
N GLY A 75 1.61 2.16 1.19
CA GLY A 75 1.36 0.98 0.38
C GLY A 75 2.28 -0.17 0.79
N VAL A 76 1.70 -1.35 0.92
CA VAL A 76 2.38 -2.60 1.24
C VAL A 76 2.30 -3.52 0.03
N ASP A 77 3.42 -4.05 -0.41
CA ASP A 77 3.46 -4.99 -1.52
C ASP A 77 3.20 -6.44 -1.08
N GLU A 78 3.02 -7.32 -2.06
CA GLU A 78 2.65 -8.72 -1.87
C GLU A 78 3.69 -9.56 -1.12
N THR A 79 4.92 -9.07 -0.99
CA THR A 79 6.02 -9.81 -0.34
C THR A 79 6.01 -9.68 1.18
N VAL A 80 5.23 -8.73 1.71
CA VAL A 80 5.13 -8.44 3.14
C VAL A 80 3.96 -9.20 3.75
N ASP A 81 4.21 -9.94 4.83
CA ASP A 81 3.10 -10.57 5.59
C ASP A 81 2.22 -9.48 6.23
N PRO A 82 0.89 -9.50 6.03
CA PRO A 82 -0.01 -8.48 6.55
C PRO A 82 -0.04 -8.40 8.08
N ALA A 83 0.13 -9.51 8.80
CA ALA A 83 0.21 -9.50 10.26
C ALA A 83 1.49 -8.81 10.73
N TRP A 84 2.63 -9.12 10.11
CA TRP A 84 3.89 -8.42 10.39
C TRP A 84 3.77 -6.91 10.12
N ALA A 85 3.17 -6.53 8.98
CA ALA A 85 2.95 -5.12 8.66
C ALA A 85 2.09 -4.43 9.72
N ASN A 86 1.02 -5.10 10.19
CA ASN A 86 0.15 -4.57 11.23
C ASN A 86 0.87 -4.36 12.58
N GLU A 87 1.81 -5.22 12.91
CA GLU A 87 2.58 -5.15 14.16
C GLU A 87 3.65 -4.06 14.12
N ASN A 88 4.34 -3.91 12.98
CA ASN A 88 5.57 -3.12 12.87
C ASN A 88 5.37 -1.71 12.32
N LEU A 89 4.30 -1.45 11.56
CA LEU A 89 3.99 -0.11 11.07
C LEU A 89 3.46 0.79 12.20
N PRO A 90 3.66 2.11 12.10
CA PRO A 90 3.14 3.06 13.09
C PRO A 90 1.65 2.83 13.36
N LYS A 91 1.26 2.83 14.63
CA LYS A 91 -0.13 2.63 15.02
C LYS A 91 -1.03 3.74 14.46
N GLY A 92 -2.17 3.35 13.92
CA GLY A 92 -3.12 4.29 13.32
C GLY A 92 -2.77 4.79 11.92
N LEU A 93 -1.55 4.52 11.41
CA LEU A 93 -1.21 4.84 10.03
C LEU A 93 -2.06 3.99 9.07
N PRO A 94 -2.80 4.61 8.13
CA PRO A 94 -3.52 3.89 7.09
C PRO A 94 -2.58 3.04 6.23
N VAL A 95 -3.05 1.85 5.86
CA VAL A 95 -2.31 0.92 5.00
C VAL A 95 -3.11 0.65 3.73
N GLN A 96 -2.44 0.58 2.59
CA GLN A 96 -3.00 0.16 1.31
C GLN A 96 -2.30 -1.11 0.82
N GLY A 97 -3.07 -2.11 0.38
CA GLY A 97 -2.55 -3.38 -0.14
C GLY A 97 -3.26 -4.56 0.48
N ASN A 98 -2.71 -5.78 0.41
CA ASN A 98 -1.47 -6.18 -0.28
C ASN A 98 -1.64 -7.56 -0.95
N LEU A 99 -2.79 -7.76 -1.62
CA LEU A 99 -3.07 -9.04 -2.28
C LEU A 99 -2.05 -9.32 -3.40
N ASP A 100 -1.50 -10.54 -3.41
CA ASP A 100 -0.66 -11.00 -4.50
C ASP A 100 -1.48 -11.04 -5.81
N PRO A 101 -1.07 -10.31 -6.87
CA PRO A 101 -1.74 -10.34 -8.16
C PRO A 101 -1.79 -11.73 -8.79
N MET A 102 -0.86 -12.62 -8.48
CA MET A 102 -0.85 -13.99 -8.99
C MET A 102 -1.97 -14.85 -8.40
N LEU A 103 -2.40 -14.56 -7.17
CA LEU A 103 -3.58 -15.22 -6.59
C LEU A 103 -4.87 -14.79 -7.30
N LEU A 104 -4.95 -13.52 -7.70
CA LEU A 104 -6.08 -13.03 -8.51
C LEU A 104 -6.12 -13.70 -9.89
N LEU A 105 -4.96 -13.99 -10.49
CA LEU A 105 -4.87 -14.75 -11.72
C LEU A 105 -5.29 -16.23 -11.53
N ALA A 106 -4.96 -16.82 -10.37
CA ALA A 106 -5.22 -18.24 -10.07
C ALA A 106 -6.67 -18.52 -9.66
N ASP A 107 -7.37 -17.56 -9.03
CA ASP A 107 -8.74 -17.67 -8.49
C ASP A 107 -8.96 -18.78 -7.43
N GLY A 108 -10.23 -18.98 -7.04
CA GLY A 108 -10.68 -20.04 -6.15
C GLY A 108 -10.36 -19.84 -4.67
N ASP A 109 -10.42 -20.91 -3.88
CA ASP A 109 -10.32 -20.92 -2.42
C ASP A 109 -9.05 -20.23 -1.89
N ARG A 110 -7.95 -20.29 -2.66
CA ARG A 110 -6.70 -19.64 -2.27
C ARG A 110 -6.78 -18.12 -2.37
N LEU A 111 -7.50 -17.61 -3.37
CA LEU A 111 -7.78 -16.18 -3.52
C LEU A 111 -8.66 -15.70 -2.35
N GLU A 112 -9.76 -16.40 -2.07
CA GLU A 112 -10.65 -16.06 -0.96
C GLU A 112 -9.90 -16.05 0.37
N GLY A 113 -9.16 -17.12 0.67
CA GLY A 113 -8.37 -17.22 1.90
C GLY A 113 -7.34 -16.10 2.07
N ALA A 114 -6.69 -15.68 0.98
CA ALA A 114 -5.73 -14.58 1.02
C ALA A 114 -6.41 -13.22 1.26
N ILE A 115 -7.56 -12.98 0.63
CA ILE A 115 -8.36 -11.76 0.85
C ILE A 115 -8.77 -11.67 2.32
N LEU A 116 -9.36 -12.74 2.87
CA LEU A 116 -9.81 -12.77 4.27
C LEU A 116 -8.63 -12.57 5.24
N LYS A 117 -7.49 -13.24 5.00
CA LYS A 117 -6.28 -13.07 5.81
C LYS A 117 -5.84 -11.59 5.87
N ILE A 118 -5.86 -10.89 4.75
CA ILE A 118 -5.48 -9.47 4.67
C ILE A 118 -6.47 -8.60 5.43
N LEU A 119 -7.76 -8.80 5.20
CA LEU A 119 -8.82 -8.03 5.85
C LEU A 119 -8.80 -8.20 7.37
N ASP A 120 -8.63 -9.43 7.85
CA ASP A 120 -8.56 -9.74 9.28
C ASP A 120 -7.30 -9.15 9.92
N ALA A 121 -6.15 -9.23 9.26
CA ALA A 121 -4.91 -8.67 9.75
C ALA A 121 -4.97 -7.14 9.93
N PHE A 122 -5.66 -6.44 9.04
CA PHE A 122 -5.81 -4.99 9.09
C PHE A 122 -7.14 -4.50 9.70
N ALA A 123 -7.97 -5.39 10.27
CA ALA A 123 -9.26 -5.02 10.84
C ALA A 123 -9.17 -3.93 11.92
N GLY A 124 -8.05 -3.87 12.65
CA GLY A 124 -7.81 -2.90 13.73
C GLY A 124 -7.29 -1.53 13.29
N ARG A 125 -7.09 -1.28 11.98
CA ARG A 125 -6.56 -0.01 11.45
C ARG A 125 -7.32 0.47 10.22
N PRO A 126 -7.16 1.76 9.80
CA PRO A 126 -7.63 2.20 8.50
C PRO A 126 -6.91 1.42 7.38
N HIS A 127 -7.68 0.83 6.48
CA HIS A 127 -7.15 -0.03 5.42
C HIS A 127 -7.87 0.22 4.10
N VAL A 128 -7.09 0.41 3.04
CA VAL A 128 -7.55 0.43 1.65
C VAL A 128 -7.12 -0.89 1.03
N PHE A 129 -8.06 -1.81 0.82
CA PHE A 129 -7.73 -3.06 0.14
C PHE A 129 -7.28 -2.80 -1.30
N ASN A 130 -6.14 -3.37 -1.67
CA ASN A 130 -5.59 -3.27 -3.01
C ASN A 130 -4.71 -4.50 -3.29
N LEU A 131 -4.30 -4.65 -4.55
CA LEU A 131 -3.21 -5.56 -4.90
C LEU A 131 -1.88 -5.03 -4.38
N GLY A 132 -0.93 -5.93 -4.10
CA GLY A 132 0.43 -5.58 -3.70
C GLY A 132 1.27 -5.01 -4.84
N HIS A 133 0.82 -5.18 -6.10
CA HIS A 133 1.40 -4.59 -7.30
C HIS A 133 0.36 -4.48 -8.41
N GLY A 134 0.79 -4.12 -9.62
CA GLY A 134 -0.09 -4.05 -10.80
C GLY A 134 -0.75 -5.40 -11.12
N ILE A 135 -2.00 -5.35 -11.56
CA ILE A 135 -2.74 -6.54 -12.02
C ILE A 135 -2.06 -7.15 -13.26
N ASP A 136 -2.02 -8.49 -13.34
CA ASP A 136 -1.59 -9.16 -14.57
C ASP A 136 -2.62 -8.93 -15.68
N ARG A 137 -2.14 -8.58 -16.87
CA ARG A 137 -2.98 -8.29 -18.05
C ARG A 137 -3.85 -9.46 -18.53
N HIS A 138 -3.53 -10.69 -18.09
CA HIS A 138 -4.28 -11.89 -18.45
C HIS A 138 -5.27 -12.31 -17.37
N THR A 139 -5.40 -11.53 -16.30
CA THR A 139 -6.39 -11.81 -15.25
C THR A 139 -7.81 -11.71 -15.82
N PRO A 140 -8.62 -12.77 -15.76
CA PRO A 140 -10.00 -12.73 -16.20
C PRO A 140 -10.83 -11.74 -15.38
N ILE A 141 -11.77 -11.05 -16.02
CA ILE A 141 -12.67 -10.10 -15.33
C ILE A 141 -13.48 -10.83 -14.26
N SER A 142 -13.93 -12.07 -14.52
CA SER A 142 -14.66 -12.89 -13.54
C SER A 142 -13.92 -13.10 -12.22
N HIS A 143 -12.58 -13.21 -12.25
CA HIS A 143 -11.77 -13.35 -11.02
C HIS A 143 -11.75 -12.03 -10.22
N VAL A 144 -11.77 -10.88 -10.91
CA VAL A 144 -11.89 -9.57 -10.27
C VAL A 144 -13.29 -9.43 -9.63
N GLU A 145 -14.33 -9.84 -10.34
CA GLU A 145 -15.72 -9.84 -9.83
C GLU A 145 -15.85 -10.76 -8.62
N HIS A 146 -15.24 -11.94 -8.65
CA HIS A 146 -15.18 -12.87 -7.52
C HIS A 146 -14.49 -12.22 -6.31
N ALA A 147 -13.28 -11.67 -6.47
CA ALA A 147 -12.57 -10.96 -5.41
C ALA A 147 -13.41 -9.82 -4.80
N LEU A 148 -14.08 -9.02 -5.64
CA LEU A 148 -14.99 -7.97 -5.18
C LEU A 148 -16.18 -8.51 -4.41
N GLY A 149 -16.70 -9.69 -4.80
CA GLY A 149 -17.75 -10.39 -4.06
C GLY A 149 -17.32 -10.75 -2.64
N VAL A 150 -16.13 -11.35 -2.51
CA VAL A 150 -15.54 -11.70 -1.20
C VAL A 150 -15.33 -10.45 -0.34
N LEU A 151 -14.74 -9.39 -0.90
CA LEU A 151 -14.51 -8.13 -0.20
C LEU A 151 -15.81 -7.51 0.34
N ARG A 152 -16.86 -7.48 -0.46
CA ARG A 152 -18.15 -6.90 -0.08
C ARG A 152 -18.91 -7.75 0.94
N GLY A 153 -18.65 -9.05 0.97
CA GLY A 153 -19.23 -9.99 1.93
C GLY A 153 -18.54 -9.98 3.30
N TRP A 154 -17.32 -9.46 3.38
CA TRP A 154 -16.59 -9.43 4.65
C TRP A 154 -17.19 -8.42 5.63
N GLN A 155 -17.30 -8.83 6.89
CA GLN A 155 -17.73 -7.97 7.98
C GLN A 155 -16.60 -7.83 8.99
N ARG A 156 -16.29 -6.59 9.36
CA ARG A 156 -15.27 -6.32 10.37
C ARG A 156 -15.63 -7.02 11.68
N PRO A 157 -14.72 -7.79 12.28
CA PRO A 157 -14.92 -8.32 13.62
C PRO A 157 -15.23 -7.22 14.63
N ALA A 158 -16.11 -7.52 15.60
CA ALA A 158 -16.53 -6.58 16.63
C ALA A 158 -15.40 -6.25 17.63
#